data_0e87a03471606e4449a84b8f688fca97
#
_entry.id   0e87a03471606e4449a84b8f688fca97
#
_cell.length_a   1.000
_cell.length_b   1.000
_cell.length_c   1.000
_cell.angle_alpha   90.00
_cell.angle_beta   90.00
_cell.angle_gamma   90.00
#
_symmetry.space_group_name_H-M   'P 1'
#
loop_
_entity.id
_entity.type
_entity.pdbx_description
1 polymer ?
#
loop_
_entity_poly.entity_id
_entity_poly.type
_entity_poly.pdbx_seq_one_letter_code
_entity_poly.pdbx_strand_id
1 'polypeptide(L)'
;MRVVIADDHRLVLDGIKRALESDGGFEIVGETQSGTQVLPLVGKTNPDLVLLDVRMPHMDGLACLDQLRTRHPGVKVVMLSASANPELVEAALRRGASAYVIKTVNPDDLPATLRQALEGNVHTAIGGEETERASAKALGLTERELTILGALARGLSNDAIAKEFWVAPQTVKFHLTNIYRKLGVKNRTEATRIAYQHGLVESPIYADE
;
A
#
# COMPACT_ATOMS: atom_id res chain seq x y z
N MET A 1 -1.33 -22.09 4.95
CA MET A 1 -0.69 -21.66 3.68
C MET A 1 0.74 -21.28 3.98
N ARG A 2 1.72 -21.86 3.26
CA ARG A 2 3.16 -21.61 3.47
C ARG A 2 3.60 -20.37 2.72
N VAL A 3 4.21 -19.40 3.41
CA VAL A 3 4.48 -18.06 2.89
C VAL A 3 5.97 -17.74 3.00
N VAL A 4 6.54 -17.21 1.91
CA VAL A 4 7.82 -16.50 1.89
C VAL A 4 7.54 -15.01 1.82
N ILE A 5 8.26 -14.21 2.60
CA ILE A 5 8.15 -12.75 2.61
C ILE A 5 9.48 -12.15 2.13
N ALA A 6 9.41 -11.25 1.16
CA ALA A 6 10.56 -10.54 0.62
C ALA A 6 10.29 -9.03 0.63
N ASP A 7 11.04 -8.30 1.46
CA ASP A 7 10.92 -6.85 1.64
C ASP A 7 12.24 -6.31 2.19
N ASP A 8 12.79 -5.24 1.63
CA ASP A 8 14.06 -4.67 2.07
C ASP A 8 13.96 -3.94 3.42
N HIS A 9 12.74 -3.59 3.85
CA HIS A 9 12.48 -2.91 5.11
C HIS A 9 12.21 -3.90 6.26
N ARG A 10 13.15 -4.01 7.21
CA ARG A 10 13.04 -4.92 8.36
C ARG A 10 11.76 -4.74 9.17
N LEU A 11 11.37 -3.49 9.43
CA LEU A 11 10.15 -3.20 10.19
C LEU A 11 8.89 -3.67 9.50
N VAL A 12 8.85 -3.62 8.16
CA VAL A 12 7.73 -4.13 7.36
C VAL A 12 7.67 -5.64 7.45
N LEU A 13 8.81 -6.33 7.28
CA LEU A 13 8.89 -7.79 7.47
C LEU A 13 8.35 -8.23 8.83
N ASP A 14 8.82 -7.58 9.91
CA ASP A 14 8.40 -7.91 11.29
C ASP A 14 6.90 -7.64 11.49
N GLY A 15 6.35 -6.58 10.89
CA GLY A 15 4.92 -6.25 10.92
C GLY A 15 4.06 -7.28 10.19
N ILE A 16 4.41 -7.60 8.95
CA ILE A 16 3.72 -8.61 8.13
C ILE A 16 3.75 -9.98 8.83
N LYS A 17 4.91 -10.37 9.33
CA LYS A 17 5.09 -11.63 10.03
C LYS A 17 4.15 -11.77 11.22
N ARG A 18 4.14 -10.76 12.12
CA ARG A 18 3.24 -10.74 13.27
C ARG A 18 1.77 -10.86 12.88
N ALA A 19 1.34 -10.11 11.88
CA ALA A 19 -0.03 -10.13 11.40
C ALA A 19 -0.44 -11.51 10.88
N LEU A 20 0.41 -12.15 10.06
CA LEU A 20 0.14 -13.46 9.49
C LEU A 20 0.21 -14.58 10.53
N GLU A 21 1.15 -14.53 11.47
CA GLU A 21 1.27 -15.49 12.58
C GLU A 21 0.08 -15.40 13.55
N SER A 22 -0.40 -14.17 13.84
CA SER A 22 -1.58 -13.93 14.69
C SER A 22 -2.86 -14.51 14.11
N ASP A 23 -2.99 -14.53 12.79
CA ASP A 23 -4.15 -15.07 12.08
C ASP A 23 -4.20 -16.60 12.11
N GLY A 24 -3.06 -17.29 12.22
CA GLY A 24 -2.95 -18.74 12.29
C GLY A 24 -3.22 -19.51 10.98
N GLY A 25 -3.64 -18.84 9.91
CA GLY A 25 -3.87 -19.42 8.59
C GLY A 25 -2.63 -19.46 7.68
N PHE A 26 -1.56 -18.78 8.10
CA PHE A 26 -0.32 -18.64 7.35
C PHE A 26 0.88 -19.14 8.16
N GLU A 27 1.77 -19.88 7.52
CA GLU A 27 3.03 -20.37 8.07
C GLU A 27 4.19 -19.67 7.33
N ILE A 28 4.97 -18.87 8.04
CA ILE A 28 6.13 -18.19 7.46
C ILE A 28 7.29 -19.19 7.36
N VAL A 29 7.59 -19.63 6.13
CA VAL A 29 8.64 -20.62 5.85
C VAL A 29 9.97 -20.00 5.42
N GLY A 30 10.00 -18.68 5.23
CA GLY A 30 11.21 -17.92 4.94
C GLY A 30 10.98 -16.44 4.81
N GLU A 31 12.04 -15.67 5.08
CA GLU A 31 12.07 -14.21 4.93
C GLU A 31 13.39 -13.76 4.32
N THR A 32 13.37 -12.70 3.51
CA THR A 32 14.58 -12.12 2.92
C THR A 32 14.42 -10.62 2.67
N GLN A 33 15.54 -9.89 2.75
CA GLN A 33 15.61 -8.46 2.42
C GLN A 33 16.23 -8.20 1.02
N SER A 34 16.49 -9.24 0.23
CA SER A 34 17.13 -9.10 -1.07
C SER A 34 16.41 -9.89 -2.14
N GLY A 35 16.11 -9.25 -3.28
CA GLY A 35 15.48 -9.87 -4.42
C GLY A 35 16.27 -11.07 -4.98
N THR A 36 17.61 -11.03 -4.90
CA THR A 36 18.46 -12.14 -5.36
C THR A 36 18.34 -13.41 -4.52
N GLN A 37 17.89 -13.30 -3.28
CA GLN A 37 17.71 -14.43 -2.37
C GLN A 37 16.32 -15.07 -2.47
N VAL A 38 15.36 -14.43 -3.14
CA VAL A 38 13.98 -14.92 -3.22
C VAL A 38 13.90 -16.27 -3.92
N LEU A 39 14.50 -16.41 -5.11
CA LEU A 39 14.45 -17.67 -5.86
C LEU A 39 15.12 -18.85 -5.13
N PRO A 40 16.36 -18.70 -4.59
CA PRO A 40 16.95 -19.75 -3.77
C PRO A 40 16.09 -20.15 -2.57
N LEU A 41 15.47 -19.16 -1.92
CA LEU A 41 14.60 -19.39 -0.76
C LEU A 41 13.32 -20.15 -1.15
N VAL A 42 12.66 -19.75 -2.24
CA VAL A 42 11.49 -20.43 -2.80
C VAL A 42 11.82 -21.86 -3.19
N GLY A 43 12.94 -22.10 -3.87
CA GLY A 43 13.39 -23.44 -4.22
C GLY A 43 13.66 -24.34 -3.02
N LYS A 44 14.15 -23.78 -1.91
CA LYS A 44 14.44 -24.51 -0.67
C LYS A 44 13.18 -24.80 0.17
N THR A 45 12.26 -23.83 0.25
CA THR A 45 11.10 -23.89 1.16
C THR A 45 9.83 -24.40 0.52
N ASN A 46 9.74 -24.35 -0.82
CA ASN A 46 8.57 -24.72 -1.62
C ASN A 46 7.26 -24.13 -1.05
N PRO A 47 7.12 -22.77 -1.05
CA PRO A 47 5.98 -22.09 -0.48
C PRO A 47 4.76 -22.15 -1.41
N ASP A 48 3.57 -21.92 -0.85
CA ASP A 48 2.33 -21.72 -1.60
C ASP A 48 2.22 -20.27 -2.13
N LEU A 49 2.78 -19.32 -1.37
CA LEU A 49 2.66 -17.88 -1.59
C LEU A 49 3.99 -17.18 -1.37
N VAL A 50 4.30 -16.22 -2.22
CA VAL A 50 5.37 -15.24 -2.02
C VAL A 50 4.75 -13.87 -1.91
N LEU A 51 5.00 -13.18 -0.81
CA LEU A 51 4.78 -11.74 -0.66
C LEU A 51 6.06 -11.04 -1.09
N LEU A 52 5.98 -10.24 -2.14
CA LEU A 52 7.14 -9.72 -2.83
C LEU A 52 7.06 -8.19 -2.96
N ASP A 53 7.99 -7.50 -2.30
CA ASP A 53 8.10 -6.05 -2.50
C ASP A 53 8.49 -5.71 -3.94
N VAL A 54 7.90 -4.63 -4.45
CA VAL A 54 8.23 -4.10 -5.77
C VAL A 54 9.65 -3.54 -5.79
N ARG A 55 10.06 -2.84 -4.72
CA ARG A 55 11.37 -2.19 -4.65
C ARG A 55 12.30 -2.94 -3.70
N MET A 56 13.32 -3.59 -4.24
CA MET A 56 14.36 -4.23 -3.44
C MET A 56 15.75 -3.99 -4.05
N PRO A 57 16.80 -3.91 -3.24
CA PRO A 57 18.16 -3.76 -3.73
C PRO A 57 18.60 -4.98 -4.55
N HIS A 58 19.47 -4.74 -5.53
CA HIS A 58 20.11 -5.72 -6.41
C HIS A 58 19.19 -6.39 -7.44
N MET A 59 17.92 -6.58 -7.15
CA MET A 59 16.92 -7.12 -8.08
C MET A 59 15.56 -6.60 -7.68
N ASP A 60 14.91 -5.83 -8.55
CA ASP A 60 13.56 -5.33 -8.31
C ASP A 60 12.52 -6.47 -8.31
N GLY A 61 11.37 -6.20 -7.66
CA GLY A 61 10.33 -7.20 -7.50
C GLY A 61 9.72 -7.67 -8.82
N LEU A 62 9.63 -6.81 -9.84
CA LEU A 62 9.08 -7.19 -11.14
C LEU A 62 10.02 -8.16 -11.89
N ALA A 63 11.33 -7.91 -11.84
CA ALA A 63 12.31 -8.83 -12.40
C ALA A 63 12.34 -10.18 -11.65
N CYS A 64 12.16 -10.12 -10.32
CA CYS A 64 12.03 -11.31 -9.49
C CYS A 64 10.75 -12.10 -9.84
N LEU A 65 9.62 -11.43 -10.04
CA LEU A 65 8.36 -12.03 -10.46
C LEU A 65 8.51 -12.79 -11.80
N ASP A 66 9.16 -12.19 -12.80
CA ASP A 66 9.40 -12.83 -14.10
C ASP A 66 10.17 -14.15 -13.94
N GLN A 67 11.19 -14.16 -13.08
CA GLN A 67 11.95 -15.36 -12.79
C GLN A 67 11.15 -16.41 -12.01
N LEU A 68 10.32 -15.98 -11.04
CA LEU A 68 9.40 -16.87 -10.30
C LEU A 68 8.38 -17.52 -11.23
N ARG A 69 7.79 -16.76 -12.16
CA ARG A 69 6.84 -17.31 -13.14
C ARG A 69 7.50 -18.38 -14.04
N THR A 70 8.75 -18.15 -14.41
CA THR A 70 9.50 -19.10 -15.27
C THR A 70 9.90 -20.38 -14.52
N ARG A 71 10.38 -20.27 -13.29
CA ARG A 71 10.98 -21.39 -12.54
C ARG A 71 10.03 -22.06 -11.56
N HIS A 72 9.04 -21.33 -11.05
CA HIS A 72 8.08 -21.78 -10.05
C HIS A 72 6.65 -21.34 -10.41
N PRO A 73 6.09 -21.79 -11.56
CA PRO A 73 4.80 -21.28 -12.08
C PRO A 73 3.61 -21.59 -11.15
N GLY A 74 3.71 -22.61 -10.30
CA GLY A 74 2.67 -22.98 -9.34
C GLY A 74 2.60 -22.13 -8.08
N VAL A 75 3.64 -21.34 -7.80
CA VAL A 75 3.68 -20.50 -6.60
C VAL A 75 2.87 -19.22 -6.85
N LYS A 76 1.94 -18.88 -5.94
CA LYS A 76 1.23 -17.61 -6.01
C LYS A 76 2.16 -16.47 -5.60
N VAL A 77 2.11 -15.33 -6.32
CA VAL A 77 2.91 -14.15 -6.00
C VAL A 77 2.00 -12.96 -5.82
N VAL A 78 2.03 -12.37 -4.63
CA VAL A 78 1.37 -11.09 -4.33
C VAL A 78 2.44 -10.02 -4.23
N MET A 79 2.31 -9.00 -5.07
CA MET A 79 3.21 -7.85 -5.03
C MET A 79 2.81 -6.94 -3.87
N LEU A 80 3.80 -6.47 -3.12
CA LEU A 80 3.64 -5.45 -2.08
C LEU A 80 4.29 -4.14 -2.57
N SER A 81 3.65 -3.02 -2.34
CA SER A 81 4.22 -1.71 -2.74
C SER A 81 3.75 -0.60 -1.82
N ALA A 82 4.59 0.41 -1.64
CA ALA A 82 4.19 1.66 -0.98
C ALA A 82 3.36 2.57 -1.90
N SER A 83 3.27 2.27 -3.21
CA SER A 83 2.63 3.12 -4.21
C SER A 83 1.50 2.40 -4.95
N ALA A 84 0.41 3.12 -5.18
CA ALA A 84 -0.74 2.70 -6.00
C ALA A 84 -0.57 3.09 -7.49
N ASN A 85 0.67 3.27 -7.99
CA ASN A 85 0.88 3.66 -9.38
C ASN A 85 0.22 2.65 -10.35
N PRO A 86 -0.80 3.08 -11.15
CA PRO A 86 -1.56 2.17 -12.02
C PRO A 86 -0.68 1.44 -13.04
N GLU A 87 0.39 2.06 -13.51
CA GLU A 87 1.31 1.44 -14.46
C GLU A 87 2.08 0.26 -13.83
N LEU A 88 2.49 0.40 -12.56
CA LEU A 88 3.16 -0.68 -11.82
C LEU A 88 2.19 -1.82 -11.51
N VAL A 89 0.97 -1.50 -11.11
CA VAL A 89 -0.09 -2.48 -10.87
C VAL A 89 -0.36 -3.31 -12.13
N GLU A 90 -0.59 -2.62 -13.25
CA GLU A 90 -0.87 -3.27 -14.54
C GLU A 90 0.34 -4.09 -15.02
N ALA A 91 1.56 -3.57 -14.87
CA ALA A 91 2.78 -4.28 -15.21
C ALA A 91 2.96 -5.58 -14.41
N ALA A 92 2.69 -5.54 -13.09
CA ALA A 92 2.77 -6.70 -12.22
C ALA A 92 1.73 -7.78 -12.59
N LEU A 93 0.48 -7.38 -12.80
CA LEU A 93 -0.59 -8.31 -13.18
C LEU A 93 -0.36 -8.94 -14.55
N ARG A 94 0.09 -8.16 -15.55
CA ARG A 94 0.46 -8.70 -16.88
C ARG A 94 1.61 -9.70 -16.83
N ARG A 95 2.55 -9.56 -15.88
CA ARG A 95 3.66 -10.50 -15.64
C ARG A 95 3.26 -11.71 -14.81
N GLY A 96 1.97 -11.82 -14.45
CA GLY A 96 1.42 -12.98 -13.75
C GLY A 96 1.44 -12.90 -12.24
N ALA A 97 1.53 -11.70 -11.64
CA ALA A 97 1.23 -11.55 -10.22
C ALA A 97 -0.21 -12.01 -9.94
N SER A 98 -0.42 -12.72 -8.84
CA SER A 98 -1.75 -13.18 -8.42
C SER A 98 -2.56 -12.02 -7.86
N ALA A 99 -1.90 -11.04 -7.27
CA ALA A 99 -2.49 -9.79 -6.78
C ALA A 99 -1.42 -8.73 -6.54
N TYR A 100 -1.87 -7.50 -6.30
CA TYR A 100 -1.04 -6.36 -5.93
C TYR A 100 -1.68 -5.70 -4.70
N VAL A 101 -0.91 -5.54 -3.62
CA VAL A 101 -1.37 -4.99 -2.35
C VAL A 101 -0.50 -3.80 -1.96
N ILE A 102 -1.15 -2.70 -1.56
CA ILE A 102 -0.45 -1.51 -1.11
C ILE A 102 -0.11 -1.66 0.37
N LYS A 103 1.14 -1.34 0.76
CA LYS A 103 1.66 -1.47 2.13
C LYS A 103 1.01 -0.54 3.16
N THR A 104 0.11 0.36 2.73
CA THR A 104 -0.71 1.20 3.62
C THR A 104 -1.86 0.45 4.29
N VAL A 105 -2.13 -0.79 3.89
CA VAL A 105 -3.06 -1.68 4.60
C VAL A 105 -2.60 -1.84 6.04
N ASN A 106 -3.53 -1.65 6.99
CA ASN A 106 -3.25 -1.96 8.39
C ASN A 106 -2.73 -3.41 8.47
N PRO A 107 -1.59 -3.67 9.11
CA PRO A 107 -1.06 -5.03 9.25
C PRO A 107 -2.09 -6.05 9.73
N ASP A 108 -3.00 -5.68 10.62
CA ASP A 108 -4.04 -6.55 11.16
C ASP A 108 -5.06 -6.99 10.09
N ASP A 109 -5.26 -6.20 9.03
CA ASP A 109 -6.19 -6.49 7.93
C ASP A 109 -5.52 -7.27 6.79
N LEU A 110 -4.20 -7.36 6.79
CA LEU A 110 -3.44 -8.01 5.73
C LEU A 110 -3.83 -9.47 5.49
N PRO A 111 -4.05 -10.33 6.50
CA PRO A 111 -4.47 -11.71 6.28
C PRO A 111 -5.79 -11.84 5.53
N ALA A 112 -6.78 -11.01 5.88
CA ALA A 112 -8.09 -10.97 5.20
C ALA A 112 -7.94 -10.48 3.76
N THR A 113 -7.18 -9.41 3.56
CA THR A 113 -6.87 -8.84 2.24
C THR A 113 -6.21 -9.87 1.32
N LEU A 114 -5.23 -10.63 1.84
CA LEU A 114 -4.55 -11.67 1.06
C LEU A 114 -5.50 -12.81 0.65
N ARG A 115 -6.41 -13.24 1.52
CA ARG A 115 -7.40 -14.26 1.15
C ARG A 115 -8.30 -13.78 0.03
N GLN A 116 -8.87 -12.58 0.16
CA GLN A 116 -9.73 -11.99 -0.86
C GLN A 116 -9.01 -11.84 -2.21
N ALA A 117 -7.77 -11.36 -2.18
CA ALA A 117 -6.94 -11.21 -3.37
C ALA A 117 -6.63 -12.54 -4.06
N LEU A 118 -6.41 -13.61 -3.28
CA LEU A 118 -6.10 -14.95 -3.79
C LEU A 118 -7.32 -15.74 -4.28
N GLU A 119 -8.53 -15.38 -3.85
CA GLU A 119 -9.80 -15.96 -4.30
C GLU A 119 -10.29 -15.36 -5.64
N GLY A 120 -9.55 -14.44 -6.22
CA GLY A 120 -9.86 -13.83 -7.52
C GLY A 120 -10.89 -12.70 -7.45
N ASN A 121 -11.31 -12.28 -6.27
CA ASN A 121 -12.31 -11.23 -6.09
C ASN A 121 -11.72 -9.81 -6.20
N VAL A 122 -10.40 -9.67 -6.18
CA VAL A 122 -9.73 -8.35 -6.29
C VAL A 122 -8.42 -8.52 -7.05
N HIS A 123 -8.36 -8.13 -8.32
CA HIS A 123 -7.10 -8.04 -9.07
C HIS A 123 -6.18 -6.92 -8.56
N THR A 124 -6.73 -6.04 -7.75
CA THR A 124 -6.00 -4.98 -7.06
C THR A 124 -6.65 -4.83 -5.71
N ALA A 125 -6.04 -5.37 -4.66
CA ALA A 125 -6.35 -4.93 -3.32
C ALA A 125 -5.75 -3.52 -3.19
N ILE A 126 -6.45 -2.54 -3.78
CA ILE A 126 -6.20 -1.13 -3.56
C ILE A 126 -6.69 -0.87 -2.14
N GLY A 127 -5.84 -1.18 -1.16
CA GLY A 127 -6.08 -0.77 0.22
C GLY A 127 -6.08 0.76 0.39
N GLY A 128 -5.79 1.51 -0.67
CA GLY A 128 -5.84 2.96 -0.68
C GLY A 128 -7.25 3.52 -0.82
N GLU A 129 -7.89 3.35 -1.96
CA GLU A 129 -9.10 4.13 -2.24
C GLU A 129 -10.36 3.69 -1.46
N GLU A 130 -10.59 2.39 -1.26
CA GLU A 130 -11.75 1.96 -0.46
C GLU A 130 -11.53 2.14 1.03
N THR A 131 -10.31 1.92 1.54
CA THR A 131 -9.97 2.18 2.94
C THR A 131 -9.90 3.68 3.21
N GLU A 132 -9.33 4.48 2.30
CA GLU A 132 -9.35 5.94 2.36
C GLU A 132 -10.79 6.47 2.33
N ARG A 133 -11.62 5.98 1.42
CA ARG A 133 -13.04 6.35 1.31
C ARG A 133 -13.86 5.87 2.53
N ALA A 134 -13.61 4.66 3.04
CA ALA A 134 -14.27 4.16 4.24
C ALA A 134 -13.84 4.95 5.48
N SER A 135 -12.54 5.21 5.66
CA SER A 135 -12.00 6.03 6.75
C SER A 135 -12.45 7.49 6.62
N ALA A 136 -12.43 8.07 5.41
CA ALA A 136 -12.92 9.41 5.14
C ALA A 136 -14.41 9.53 5.45
N LYS A 137 -15.21 8.52 5.08
CA LYS A 137 -16.66 8.45 5.37
C LYS A 137 -16.93 8.31 6.86
N ALA A 138 -16.14 7.51 7.58
CA ALA A 138 -16.24 7.37 9.03
C ALA A 138 -15.93 8.69 9.76
N LEU A 139 -15.00 9.49 9.21
CA LEU A 139 -14.67 10.84 9.71
C LEU A 139 -15.57 11.95 9.13
N GLY A 140 -16.56 11.58 8.33
CA GLY A 140 -17.53 12.50 7.72
C GLY A 140 -16.94 13.40 6.63
N LEU A 141 -15.79 13.06 6.06
CA LEU A 141 -15.18 13.79 4.95
C LEU A 141 -15.90 13.48 3.64
N THR A 142 -16.09 14.50 2.82
CA THR A 142 -16.56 14.35 1.44
C THR A 142 -15.37 14.02 0.51
N GLU A 143 -15.62 13.44 -0.67
CA GLU A 143 -14.58 13.19 -1.68
C GLU A 143 -13.78 14.46 -2.04
N ARG A 144 -14.45 15.61 -2.13
CA ARG A 144 -13.80 16.89 -2.39
C ARG A 144 -12.88 17.32 -1.26
N GLU A 145 -13.28 17.10 -0.02
CA GLU A 145 -12.47 17.38 1.17
C GLU A 145 -11.26 16.42 1.25
N LEU A 146 -11.45 15.15 0.90
CA LEU A 146 -10.36 14.17 0.85
C LEU A 146 -9.33 14.57 -0.21
N THR A 147 -9.76 14.93 -1.41
CA THR A 147 -8.88 15.40 -2.49
C THR A 147 -8.07 16.64 -2.06
N ILE A 148 -8.70 17.61 -1.37
CA ILE A 148 -8.03 18.81 -0.87
C ILE A 148 -7.06 18.45 0.26
N LEU A 149 -7.42 17.52 1.13
CA LEU A 149 -6.55 17.01 2.21
C LEU A 149 -5.30 16.30 1.63
N GLY A 150 -5.44 15.55 0.55
CA GLY A 150 -4.31 14.96 -0.19
C GLY A 150 -3.35 16.02 -0.72
N ALA A 151 -3.86 17.06 -1.37
CA ALA A 151 -3.04 18.18 -1.84
C ALA A 151 -2.36 18.94 -0.70
N LEU A 152 -3.06 19.11 0.43
CA LEU A 152 -2.52 19.67 1.66
C LEU A 152 -1.34 18.82 2.19
N ALA A 153 -1.47 17.52 2.20
CA ALA A 153 -0.47 16.57 2.68
C ALA A 153 0.79 16.57 1.80
N ARG A 154 0.64 16.75 0.48
CA ARG A 154 1.77 16.98 -0.45
C ARG A 154 2.50 18.31 -0.24
N GLY A 155 2.08 19.14 0.72
CA GLY A 155 2.75 20.40 1.05
C GLY A 155 2.29 21.59 0.20
N LEU A 156 1.28 21.47 -0.67
CA LEU A 156 0.82 22.54 -1.55
C LEU A 156 0.23 23.70 -0.76
N SER A 157 0.58 24.94 -1.09
CA SER A 157 -0.06 26.14 -0.53
C SER A 157 -1.53 26.24 -0.96
N ASN A 158 -2.34 27.01 -0.23
CA ASN A 158 -3.75 27.21 -0.60
C ASN A 158 -3.92 27.75 -2.01
N ASP A 159 -3.00 28.61 -2.46
CA ASP A 159 -3.02 29.17 -3.82
C ASP A 159 -2.63 28.11 -4.87
N ALA A 160 -1.68 27.22 -4.54
CA ALA A 160 -1.33 26.10 -5.39
C ALA A 160 -2.48 25.09 -5.51
N ILE A 161 -3.13 24.74 -4.39
CA ILE A 161 -4.34 23.91 -4.35
C ILE A 161 -5.46 24.55 -5.20
N ALA A 162 -5.67 25.85 -5.04
CA ALA A 162 -6.68 26.58 -5.80
C ALA A 162 -6.43 26.49 -7.31
N LYS A 163 -5.18 26.63 -7.75
CA LYS A 163 -4.77 26.50 -9.16
C LYS A 163 -4.96 25.05 -9.66
N GLU A 164 -4.51 24.05 -8.90
CA GLU A 164 -4.60 22.64 -9.27
C GLU A 164 -6.07 22.21 -9.49
N PHE A 165 -6.97 22.66 -8.62
CA PHE A 165 -8.39 22.27 -8.70
C PHE A 165 -9.32 23.28 -9.36
N TRP A 166 -8.78 24.33 -10.00
CA TRP A 166 -9.52 25.36 -10.74
C TRP A 166 -10.61 26.03 -9.89
N VAL A 167 -10.30 26.37 -8.63
CA VAL A 167 -11.17 27.05 -7.68
C VAL A 167 -10.53 28.32 -7.14
N ALA A 168 -11.33 29.19 -6.51
CA ALA A 168 -10.78 30.37 -5.84
C ALA A 168 -10.04 29.98 -4.55
N PRO A 169 -8.95 30.66 -4.14
CA PRO A 169 -8.25 30.41 -2.89
C PRO A 169 -9.16 30.47 -1.65
N GLN A 170 -10.19 31.28 -1.69
CA GLN A 170 -11.19 31.38 -0.63
C GLN A 170 -12.01 30.10 -0.49
N THR A 171 -12.30 29.41 -1.59
CA THR A 171 -12.97 28.10 -1.60
C THR A 171 -12.12 27.03 -0.93
N VAL A 172 -10.80 27.04 -1.18
CA VAL A 172 -9.86 26.14 -0.50
C VAL A 172 -9.85 26.39 1.02
N LYS A 173 -9.78 27.66 1.45
CA LYS A 173 -9.87 28.02 2.88
C LYS A 173 -11.16 27.52 3.53
N PHE A 174 -12.29 27.63 2.85
CA PHE A 174 -13.57 27.13 3.31
C PHE A 174 -13.54 25.60 3.52
N HIS A 175 -13.04 24.86 2.54
CA HIS A 175 -12.91 23.41 2.68
C HIS A 175 -11.94 23.02 3.79
N LEU A 176 -10.79 23.69 3.93
CA LEU A 176 -9.84 23.42 5.01
C LEU A 176 -10.44 23.66 6.39
N THR A 177 -11.25 24.72 6.56
CA THR A 177 -11.97 24.97 7.82
C THR A 177 -12.91 23.80 8.15
N ASN A 178 -13.65 23.28 7.17
CA ASN A 178 -14.53 22.14 7.34
C ASN A 178 -13.76 20.85 7.65
N ILE A 179 -12.65 20.59 6.94
CA ILE A 179 -11.75 19.47 7.18
C ILE A 179 -11.22 19.51 8.62
N TYR A 180 -10.67 20.64 9.07
CA TYR A 180 -10.14 20.79 10.42
C TYR A 180 -11.21 20.52 11.50
N ARG A 181 -12.42 21.04 11.30
CA ARG A 181 -13.54 20.78 12.19
C ARG A 181 -13.92 19.30 12.24
N LYS A 182 -13.97 18.61 11.10
CA LYS A 182 -14.33 17.19 10.99
C LYS A 182 -13.26 16.28 11.59
N LEU A 183 -11.99 16.61 11.39
CA LEU A 183 -10.85 15.88 11.96
C LEU A 183 -10.58 16.23 13.43
N GLY A 184 -11.25 17.25 14.00
CA GLY A 184 -11.03 17.71 15.38
C GLY A 184 -9.66 18.37 15.60
N VAL A 185 -9.08 18.97 14.55
CA VAL A 185 -7.73 19.57 14.57
C VAL A 185 -7.79 21.08 14.41
N LYS A 186 -6.70 21.76 14.81
CA LYS A 186 -6.66 23.23 14.85
C LYS A 186 -5.81 23.86 13.73
N ASN A 187 -4.94 23.09 13.10
CA ASN A 187 -3.99 23.60 12.13
C ASN A 187 -3.64 22.57 11.07
N ARG A 188 -2.91 23.05 10.03
CA ARG A 188 -2.45 22.26 8.89
C ARG A 188 -1.61 21.06 9.29
N THR A 189 -0.66 21.25 10.18
CA THR A 189 0.28 20.20 10.62
C THR A 189 -0.45 19.05 11.31
N GLU A 190 -1.41 19.37 12.17
CA GLU A 190 -2.26 18.37 12.82
C GLU A 190 -3.13 17.63 11.81
N ALA A 191 -3.72 18.37 10.83
CA ALA A 191 -4.55 17.76 9.80
C ALA A 191 -3.75 16.79 8.93
N THR A 192 -2.55 17.17 8.52
CA THR A 192 -1.64 16.31 7.76
C THR A 192 -1.24 15.06 8.55
N ARG A 193 -0.91 15.22 9.84
CA ARG A 193 -0.57 14.09 10.72
C ARG A 193 -1.74 13.10 10.86
N ILE A 194 -2.95 13.60 11.11
CA ILE A 194 -4.15 12.76 11.22
C ILE A 194 -4.45 12.07 9.88
N ALA A 195 -4.27 12.77 8.75
CA ALA A 195 -4.47 12.20 7.43
C ALA A 195 -3.55 10.99 7.18
N TYR A 196 -2.27 11.08 7.56
CA TYR A 196 -1.34 9.95 7.48
C TYR A 196 -1.67 8.82 8.45
N GLN A 197 -2.01 9.16 9.72
CA GLN A 197 -2.33 8.17 10.75
C GLN A 197 -3.56 7.31 10.41
N HIS A 198 -4.54 7.89 9.73
CA HIS A 198 -5.76 7.21 9.32
C HIS A 198 -5.72 6.69 7.88
N GLY A 199 -4.56 6.74 7.22
CA GLY A 199 -4.42 6.29 5.84
C GLY A 199 -5.31 7.03 4.84
N LEU A 200 -5.64 8.30 5.11
CA LEU A 200 -6.47 9.16 4.25
C LEU A 200 -5.67 9.75 3.08
N VAL A 201 -4.36 9.69 3.16
CA VAL A 201 -3.43 10.23 2.17
C VAL A 201 -2.10 9.46 2.23
N GLU A 202 -1.41 9.36 1.10
CA GLU A 202 -0.08 8.74 1.02
C GLU A 202 0.97 9.56 1.79
N SER A 203 1.84 8.87 2.54
CA SER A 203 2.92 9.52 3.29
C SER A 203 4.06 9.95 2.36
N PRO A 204 4.54 11.20 2.41
CA PRO A 204 5.65 11.67 1.60
C PRO A 204 6.99 10.98 1.92
N ILE A 205 7.10 10.28 3.04
CA ILE A 205 8.32 9.53 3.43
C ILE A 205 8.62 8.40 2.42
N TYR A 206 7.65 8.03 1.58
CA TYR A 206 7.78 6.96 0.59
C TYR A 206 7.67 7.46 -0.86
N ALA A 207 7.65 8.79 -1.11
CA ALA A 207 7.40 9.34 -2.44
C ALA A 207 8.67 9.69 -3.23
N ASP A 208 9.83 9.81 -2.57
CA ASP A 208 11.11 10.17 -3.21
C ASP A 208 12.24 9.29 -2.66
N GLU A 209 12.57 8.25 -3.42
CA GLU A 209 13.95 7.78 -3.67
C GLU A 209 13.97 6.82 -4.85
#